data_6dc2754fefa7437e4681efe5f214163f
#
_entry.id   6dc2754fefa7437e4681efe5f214163f
#
_cell.length_a   1.000
_cell.length_b   1.000
_cell.length_c   1.000
_cell.angle_alpha   90.00
_cell.angle_beta   90.00
_cell.angle_gamma   90.00
#
_symmetry.space_group_name_H-M   'P 1'
#
loop_
_entity.id
_entity.type
_entity.pdbx_description
1 polymer ?
#
loop_
_entity_poly.entity_id
_entity_poly.type
_entity_poly.pdbx_seq_one_letter_code
_entity_poly.pdbx_strand_id
1 'polypeptide(L)'
;MYGLATIASMELNCVPVQMNLNLLPSRAEMEQAACSKDASYDGVFFVAVRTTGIFCRPSCPARAKLENVEFFPTIRDAVLAGYRPCKRCHPLLAYGALPDWVTTLIQRVETAPDLKITAAELRELKTTPERVRRWFREHYGMTFVEWCRSRRLANALTQIRAGATLDDVVFANQYESHSGFREAFSKVFGVPPGQSQTSDFVATQILETPLGALLVGAVERGICAIAYTDKQMLEHHYATIRQHFGYPILPVTNHHIEHLRDELARYFAGKLTEF
;
A
#
# COMPACT_ATOMS: atom_id res chain seq x y z
N MET A 1 11.39 -40.57 -19.30
CA MET A 1 12.49 -39.86 -18.61
C MET A 1 12.17 -38.36 -18.70
N TYR A 2 11.56 -37.79 -17.68
CA TYR A 2 11.28 -36.35 -17.61
C TYR A 2 12.26 -35.73 -16.65
N GLY A 3 13.11 -34.85 -17.19
CA GLY A 3 14.12 -34.13 -16.45
C GLY A 3 13.50 -33.13 -15.49
N LEU A 4 13.79 -33.26 -14.21
CA LEU A 4 13.53 -32.27 -13.15
C LEU A 4 14.42 -31.05 -13.42
N ALA A 5 13.80 -29.93 -13.80
CA ALA A 5 14.47 -28.65 -13.80
C ALA A 5 14.66 -28.19 -12.36
N THR A 6 15.90 -28.19 -11.92
CA THR A 6 16.35 -27.66 -10.64
C THR A 6 16.08 -26.16 -10.61
N ILE A 7 15.19 -25.74 -9.71
CA ILE A 7 15.00 -24.33 -9.39
C ILE A 7 16.25 -23.90 -8.63
N ALA A 8 17.08 -23.07 -9.27
CA ALA A 8 18.22 -22.46 -8.64
C ALA A 8 17.76 -21.61 -7.47
N SER A 9 18.26 -21.93 -6.29
CA SER A 9 18.13 -21.13 -5.09
C SER A 9 18.72 -19.75 -5.34
N MET A 10 17.90 -18.75 -5.57
CA MET A 10 18.35 -17.37 -5.44
C MET A 10 18.58 -17.11 -3.96
N GLU A 11 19.83 -17.21 -3.52
CA GLU A 11 20.25 -16.70 -2.23
C GLU A 11 19.91 -15.20 -2.20
N LEU A 12 18.88 -14.86 -1.45
CA LEU A 12 18.63 -13.50 -1.01
C LEU A 12 19.81 -13.11 -0.11
N ASN A 13 20.77 -12.39 -0.68
CA ASN A 13 21.78 -11.69 0.10
C ASN A 13 21.06 -10.57 0.90
N CYS A 14 20.39 -10.97 1.98
CA CYS A 14 20.04 -10.07 3.05
C CYS A 14 21.34 -9.65 3.73
N VAL A 15 21.91 -8.53 3.30
CA VAL A 15 22.88 -7.82 4.10
C VAL A 15 22.13 -7.38 5.35
N PRO A 16 22.48 -7.88 6.56
CA PRO A 16 21.86 -7.40 7.78
C PRO A 16 22.27 -5.92 7.91
N VAL A 17 21.33 -5.03 7.67
CA VAL A 17 21.50 -3.63 8.09
C VAL A 17 21.52 -3.66 9.61
N GLN A 18 22.71 -3.65 10.18
CA GLN A 18 22.88 -3.38 11.61
C GLN A 18 22.33 -1.98 11.83
N MET A 19 21.10 -1.90 12.27
CA MET A 19 20.51 -0.66 12.76
C MET A 19 21.26 -0.27 14.03
N ASN A 20 22.22 0.63 13.87
CA ASN A 20 22.86 1.31 14.97
C ASN A 20 21.81 2.24 15.60
N LEU A 21 21.20 1.80 16.67
CA LEU A 21 19.99 2.33 17.32
C LEU A 21 20.13 3.76 17.90
N ASN A 22 21.25 4.50 17.67
CA ASN A 22 21.45 5.80 18.32
C ASN A 22 22.30 6.84 17.57
N LEU A 23 22.56 6.71 16.28
CA LEU A 23 23.30 7.76 15.57
C LEU A 23 22.39 8.38 14.49
N LEU A 24 21.98 9.63 14.73
CA LEU A 24 21.42 10.46 13.68
C LEU A 24 22.40 10.51 12.50
N PRO A 25 21.91 10.53 11.24
CA PRO A 25 22.73 10.85 10.09
C PRO A 25 23.50 12.16 10.29
N SER A 26 24.58 12.33 9.57
CA SER A 26 25.33 13.59 9.64
C SER A 26 24.42 14.78 9.29
N ARG A 27 24.71 15.96 9.82
CA ARG A 27 23.92 17.15 9.53
C ARG A 27 23.79 17.40 8.02
N ALA A 28 24.88 17.23 7.26
CA ALA A 28 24.90 17.40 5.82
C ALA A 28 23.96 16.41 5.11
N GLU A 29 23.93 15.16 5.57
CA GLU A 29 23.06 14.13 5.05
C GLU A 29 21.57 14.41 5.36
N MET A 30 21.26 14.85 6.57
CA MET A 30 19.92 15.27 6.96
C MET A 30 19.43 16.49 6.16
N GLU A 31 20.32 17.47 5.92
CA GLU A 31 20.02 18.63 5.08
C GLU A 31 19.75 18.22 3.62
N GLN A 32 20.56 17.31 3.08
CA GLN A 32 20.37 16.77 1.74
C GLN A 32 19.04 16.01 1.62
N ALA A 33 18.75 15.12 2.56
CA ALA A 33 17.49 14.36 2.60
C ALA A 33 16.27 15.29 2.71
N ALA A 34 16.33 16.33 3.53
CA ALA A 34 15.27 17.33 3.66
C ALA A 34 15.09 18.16 2.37
N CYS A 35 16.17 18.48 1.64
CA CYS A 35 16.12 19.20 0.37
C CYS A 35 15.54 18.33 -0.77
N SER A 36 15.99 17.08 -0.87
CA SER A 36 15.54 16.13 -1.88
C SER A 36 14.14 15.55 -1.59
N LYS A 37 13.61 15.80 -0.38
CA LYS A 37 12.33 15.23 0.09
C LYS A 37 12.39 13.70 0.16
N ASP A 38 13.49 13.17 0.62
CA ASP A 38 13.76 11.75 0.66
C ASP A 38 12.94 11.04 1.75
N ALA A 39 11.97 10.25 1.30
CA ALA A 39 11.07 9.52 2.18
C ALA A 39 11.75 8.35 2.91
N SER A 40 12.93 7.90 2.46
CA SER A 40 13.68 6.84 3.15
C SER A 40 14.16 7.24 4.54
N TYR A 41 14.23 8.55 4.80
CA TYR A 41 14.59 9.10 6.10
C TYR A 41 13.38 9.44 6.99
N ASP A 42 12.16 9.21 6.52
CA ASP A 42 10.97 9.44 7.35
C ASP A 42 10.97 8.47 8.53
N GLY A 43 10.85 9.02 9.74
CA GLY A 43 10.95 8.24 10.98
C GLY A 43 12.38 8.07 11.52
N VAL A 44 13.41 8.34 10.72
CA VAL A 44 14.82 8.35 11.17
C VAL A 44 15.14 9.67 11.91
N PHE A 45 14.63 10.78 11.39
CA PHE A 45 14.71 12.09 12.04
C PHE A 45 13.52 12.98 11.62
N PHE A 46 13.38 14.12 12.30
CA PHE A 46 12.35 15.13 12.04
C PHE A 46 12.98 16.48 11.78
N VAL A 47 12.36 17.22 10.85
CA VAL A 47 12.81 18.55 10.40
C VAL A 47 11.94 19.61 11.06
N ALA A 48 12.46 20.38 11.99
CA ALA A 48 11.74 21.45 12.66
C ALA A 48 12.15 22.82 12.10
N VAL A 49 11.17 23.70 11.89
CA VAL A 49 11.39 25.04 11.31
C VAL A 49 11.18 26.09 12.39
N ARG A 50 12.25 26.72 12.84
CA ARG A 50 12.26 27.71 13.94
C ARG A 50 11.28 28.86 13.71
N THR A 51 11.23 29.39 12.50
CA THR A 51 10.40 30.56 12.18
C THR A 51 8.90 30.29 12.23
N THR A 52 8.48 29.01 12.10
CA THR A 52 7.06 28.62 12.09
C THR A 52 6.65 27.82 13.32
N GLY A 53 7.62 27.33 14.11
CA GLY A 53 7.37 26.45 15.24
C GLY A 53 6.77 25.10 14.82
N ILE A 54 7.04 24.64 13.59
CA ILE A 54 6.45 23.40 13.03
C ILE A 54 7.53 22.38 12.80
N PHE A 55 7.31 21.12 13.20
CA PHE A 55 8.15 20.00 12.78
C PHE A 55 7.46 19.13 11.73
N CYS A 56 8.26 18.60 10.84
CA CYS A 56 7.88 17.87 9.63
C CYS A 56 8.67 16.56 9.51
N ARG A 57 8.21 15.67 8.63
CA ARG A 57 9.02 14.58 8.09
C ARG A 57 10.02 15.11 7.06
N PRO A 58 11.15 14.44 6.81
CA PRO A 58 12.08 14.76 5.72
C PRO A 58 11.40 14.86 4.36
N SER A 59 10.47 13.96 4.04
CA SER A 59 9.71 13.93 2.79
C SER A 59 8.67 15.06 2.63
N CYS A 60 8.48 15.92 3.63
CA CYS A 60 7.45 16.94 3.60
C CYS A 60 7.63 17.89 2.40
N PRO A 61 6.59 18.15 1.57
CA PRO A 61 6.69 19.06 0.43
C PRO A 61 6.81 20.54 0.82
N ALA A 62 6.75 20.87 2.12
CA ALA A 62 7.02 22.21 2.59
C ALA A 62 8.48 22.60 2.30
N ARG A 63 8.67 23.86 1.85
CA ARG A 63 10.01 24.41 1.63
C ARG A 63 10.40 25.22 2.86
N ALA A 64 11.48 24.81 3.52
CA ALA A 64 12.10 25.56 4.59
C ALA A 64 13.52 25.97 4.16
N LYS A 65 13.95 27.14 4.59
CA LYS A 65 15.34 27.54 4.41
C LYS A 65 16.18 26.79 5.43
N LEU A 66 17.29 26.17 5.00
CA LEU A 66 18.16 25.35 5.85
C LEU A 66 18.71 26.10 7.07
N GLU A 67 18.94 27.40 6.94
CA GLU A 67 19.36 28.28 8.04
C GLU A 67 18.37 28.33 9.23
N ASN A 68 17.09 28.00 8.98
CA ASN A 68 16.01 28.00 9.97
C ASN A 68 15.61 26.60 10.43
N VAL A 69 16.37 25.58 10.06
CA VAL A 69 16.01 24.19 10.33
C VAL A 69 16.81 23.62 11.51
N GLU A 70 16.13 22.89 12.35
CA GLU A 70 16.69 22.02 13.38
C GLU A 70 16.26 20.58 13.11
N PHE A 71 17.09 19.62 13.52
CA PHE A 71 16.81 18.20 13.32
C PHE A 71 16.66 17.52 14.69
N PHE A 72 15.63 16.68 14.80
CA PHE A 72 15.32 15.95 16.02
C PHE A 72 15.27 14.45 15.76
N PRO A 73 15.82 13.60 16.64
CA PRO A 73 15.78 12.14 16.48
C PRO A 73 14.38 11.58 16.68
N THR A 74 13.57 12.20 17.52
CA THR A 74 12.24 11.70 17.84
C THR A 74 11.17 12.80 17.80
N ILE A 75 9.93 12.38 17.62
CA ILE A 75 8.74 13.24 17.77
C ILE A 75 8.73 13.89 19.16
N ARG A 76 9.05 13.10 20.19
CA ARG A 76 9.07 13.57 21.58
C ARG A 76 10.03 14.75 21.76
N ASP A 77 11.24 14.65 21.21
CA ASP A 77 12.24 15.70 21.34
C ASP A 77 11.79 16.99 20.65
N ALA A 78 11.20 16.87 19.45
CA ALA A 78 10.64 18.02 18.73
C ALA A 78 9.50 18.69 19.52
N VAL A 79 8.60 17.89 20.11
CA VAL A 79 7.49 18.42 20.93
C VAL A 79 8.01 19.08 22.21
N LEU A 80 8.97 18.47 22.91
CA LEU A 80 9.59 19.04 24.11
C LEU A 80 10.34 20.34 23.82
N ALA A 81 10.90 20.49 22.60
CA ALA A 81 11.53 21.72 22.12
C ALA A 81 10.49 22.80 21.72
N GLY A 82 9.18 22.54 21.88
CA GLY A 82 8.12 23.51 21.65
C GLY A 82 7.58 23.53 20.21
N TYR A 83 7.97 22.61 19.36
CA TYR A 83 7.47 22.52 18.00
C TYR A 83 6.12 21.76 17.93
N ARG A 84 5.23 22.24 17.08
CA ARG A 84 3.96 21.57 16.80
C ARG A 84 4.01 20.73 15.51
N PRO A 85 3.25 19.65 15.40
CA PRO A 85 3.25 18.80 14.23
C PRO A 85 2.70 19.50 12.99
N CYS A 86 3.30 19.23 11.84
CA CYS A 86 2.85 19.72 10.55
C CYS A 86 1.51 19.09 10.16
N LYS A 87 0.53 19.95 9.82
CA LYS A 87 -0.80 19.51 9.33
C LYS A 87 -0.79 18.96 7.90
N ARG A 88 0.34 19.07 7.18
CA ARG A 88 0.46 18.61 5.79
C ARG A 88 1.04 17.19 5.70
N CYS A 89 2.13 16.91 6.44
CA CYS A 89 2.77 15.60 6.42
C CYS A 89 2.41 14.71 7.62
N HIS A 90 1.63 15.24 8.59
CA HIS A 90 1.14 14.49 9.75
C HIS A 90 2.21 13.64 10.45
N PRO A 91 3.29 14.24 10.98
CA PRO A 91 4.44 13.47 11.49
C PRO A 91 4.11 12.63 12.73
N LEU A 92 2.97 12.87 13.41
CA LEU A 92 2.49 12.07 14.54
C LEU A 92 1.84 10.75 14.11
N LEU A 93 1.37 10.64 12.88
CA LEU A 93 0.87 9.37 12.38
C LEU A 93 2.08 8.42 12.30
N ALA A 94 1.88 7.15 12.71
CA ALA A 94 2.87 6.13 12.44
C ALA A 94 3.25 6.18 10.96
N TYR A 95 4.52 5.99 10.65
CA TYR A 95 4.95 5.95 9.26
C TYR A 95 4.11 4.89 8.56
N GLY A 96 3.44 5.30 7.48
CA GLY A 96 2.56 4.42 6.74
C GLY A 96 1.14 4.23 7.29
N ALA A 97 0.77 4.78 8.45
CA ALA A 97 -0.61 4.67 8.94
C ALA A 97 -1.58 5.30 7.95
N LEU A 98 -2.57 4.52 7.53
CA LEU A 98 -3.65 4.99 6.68
C LEU A 98 -4.40 6.12 7.40
N PRO A 99 -4.75 7.21 6.71
CA PRO A 99 -5.65 8.20 7.29
C PRO A 99 -6.97 7.56 7.72
N ASP A 100 -7.54 7.98 8.86
CA ASP A 100 -8.77 7.40 9.41
C ASP A 100 -9.91 7.30 8.38
N TRP A 101 -10.06 8.33 7.54
CA TRP A 101 -11.08 8.33 6.50
C TRP A 101 -10.82 7.25 5.43
N VAL A 102 -9.55 6.91 5.14
CA VAL A 102 -9.19 5.82 4.22
C VAL A 102 -9.52 4.48 4.83
N THR A 103 -9.08 4.25 6.07
CA THR A 103 -9.38 3.02 6.81
C THR A 103 -10.88 2.78 6.88
N THR A 104 -11.66 3.80 7.25
CA THR A 104 -13.12 3.71 7.30
C THR A 104 -13.72 3.44 5.92
N LEU A 105 -13.20 4.08 4.86
CA LEU A 105 -13.68 3.89 3.50
C LEU A 105 -13.43 2.47 3.00
N ILE A 106 -12.23 1.93 3.24
CA ILE A 106 -11.86 0.56 2.90
C ILE A 106 -12.75 -0.43 3.67
N GLN A 107 -12.90 -0.25 4.98
CA GLN A 107 -13.76 -1.11 5.81
C GLN A 107 -15.22 -1.10 5.34
N ARG A 108 -15.77 0.06 4.97
CA ARG A 108 -17.13 0.14 4.41
C ARG A 108 -17.28 -0.69 3.14
N VAL A 109 -16.31 -0.63 2.23
CA VAL A 109 -16.32 -1.44 1.00
C VAL A 109 -16.11 -2.93 1.30
N GLU A 110 -15.36 -3.28 2.33
CA GLU A 110 -15.17 -4.67 2.74
C GLU A 110 -16.43 -5.29 3.35
N THR A 111 -17.16 -4.53 4.14
CA THR A 111 -18.43 -4.99 4.75
C THR A 111 -19.61 -4.93 3.80
N ALA A 112 -19.60 -3.99 2.85
CA ALA A 112 -20.65 -3.80 1.86
C ALA A 112 -20.02 -3.46 0.49
N PRO A 113 -19.58 -4.47 -0.28
CA PRO A 113 -18.91 -4.27 -1.58
C PRO A 113 -19.73 -3.53 -2.62
N ASP A 114 -21.03 -3.44 -2.39
CA ASP A 114 -22.06 -2.80 -3.20
C ASP A 114 -22.28 -1.33 -2.86
N LEU A 115 -21.72 -0.83 -1.79
CA LEU A 115 -21.97 0.52 -1.34
C LEU A 115 -21.52 1.54 -2.39
N LYS A 116 -22.49 2.25 -2.98
CA LYS A 116 -22.21 3.44 -3.78
C LYS A 116 -21.93 4.59 -2.81
N ILE A 117 -20.66 4.87 -2.59
CA ILE A 117 -20.25 5.94 -1.70
C ILE A 117 -20.62 7.28 -2.31
N THR A 118 -21.51 7.99 -1.65
CA THR A 118 -22.02 9.28 -2.05
C THR A 118 -21.12 10.43 -1.60
N ALA A 119 -21.28 11.61 -2.22
CA ALA A 119 -20.57 12.82 -1.77
C ALA A 119 -20.96 13.24 -0.34
N ALA A 120 -22.16 12.88 0.13
CA ALA A 120 -22.61 13.15 1.49
C ALA A 120 -21.80 12.29 2.49
N GLU A 121 -21.67 10.99 2.24
CA GLU A 121 -20.88 10.08 3.08
C GLU A 121 -19.39 10.46 3.10
N LEU A 122 -18.83 10.93 1.98
CA LEU A 122 -17.45 11.44 1.96
C LEU A 122 -17.30 12.69 2.84
N ARG A 123 -18.31 13.57 2.90
CA ARG A 123 -18.29 14.73 3.81
C ARG A 123 -18.32 14.32 5.28
N GLU A 124 -19.10 13.29 5.63
CA GLU A 124 -19.11 12.70 6.99
C GLU A 124 -17.71 12.19 7.38
N LEU A 125 -16.99 11.60 6.44
CA LEU A 125 -15.60 11.15 6.60
C LEU A 125 -14.58 12.32 6.56
N LYS A 126 -15.04 13.58 6.52
CA LYS A 126 -14.20 14.79 6.42
C LYS A 126 -13.24 14.74 5.23
N THR A 127 -13.72 14.20 4.10
CA THR A 127 -12.95 14.10 2.83
C THR A 127 -13.78 14.56 1.64
N THR A 128 -13.17 14.65 0.45
CA THR A 128 -13.82 15.05 -0.80
C THR A 128 -13.55 14.01 -1.90
N PRO A 129 -14.40 13.93 -2.95
CA PRO A 129 -14.16 13.04 -4.09
C PRO A 129 -12.78 13.22 -4.73
N GLU A 130 -12.30 14.47 -4.84
CA GLU A 130 -11.00 14.78 -5.42
C GLU A 130 -9.85 14.26 -4.54
N ARG A 131 -9.99 14.40 -3.21
CA ARG A 131 -9.02 13.88 -2.24
C ARG A 131 -8.96 12.36 -2.28
N VAL A 132 -10.10 11.68 -2.34
CA VAL A 132 -10.21 10.22 -2.50
C VAL A 132 -9.54 9.78 -3.79
N ARG A 133 -9.91 10.40 -4.94
CA ARG A 133 -9.33 10.05 -6.24
C ARG A 133 -7.82 10.22 -6.27
N ARG A 134 -7.31 11.33 -5.72
CA ARG A 134 -5.87 11.61 -5.66
C ARG A 134 -5.18 10.59 -4.78
N TRP A 135 -5.69 10.32 -3.59
CA TRP A 135 -5.09 9.40 -2.64
C TRP A 135 -4.99 7.98 -3.21
N PHE A 136 -6.07 7.44 -3.79
CA PHE A 136 -6.07 6.10 -4.37
C PHE A 136 -5.12 5.99 -5.57
N ARG A 137 -5.01 7.03 -6.41
CA ARG A 137 -4.01 7.06 -7.47
C ARG A 137 -2.57 7.09 -6.95
N GLU A 138 -2.34 7.81 -5.87
CA GLU A 138 -1.03 7.94 -5.25
C GLU A 138 -0.58 6.64 -4.55
N HIS A 139 -1.51 5.88 -3.96
CA HIS A 139 -1.19 4.71 -3.12
C HIS A 139 -1.49 3.37 -3.81
N TYR A 140 -2.40 3.33 -4.76
CA TYR A 140 -2.78 2.10 -5.48
C TYR A 140 -2.59 2.19 -7.01
N GLY A 141 -2.10 3.32 -7.54
CA GLY A 141 -1.95 3.53 -8.99
C GLY A 141 -3.26 3.57 -9.77
N MET A 142 -4.43 3.56 -9.09
CA MET A 142 -5.75 3.52 -9.70
C MET A 142 -6.74 4.41 -8.96
N THR A 143 -7.88 4.71 -9.56
CA THR A 143 -8.96 5.43 -8.89
C THR A 143 -9.68 4.54 -7.88
N PHE A 144 -10.37 5.14 -6.92
CA PHE A 144 -11.21 4.40 -5.96
C PHE A 144 -12.28 3.52 -6.65
N VAL A 145 -12.89 4.03 -7.72
CA VAL A 145 -13.90 3.28 -8.49
C VAL A 145 -13.27 2.06 -9.18
N GLU A 146 -12.08 2.21 -9.77
CA GLU A 146 -11.32 1.11 -10.36
C GLU A 146 -10.91 0.08 -9.29
N TRP A 147 -10.49 0.56 -8.12
CA TRP A 147 -10.15 -0.28 -6.97
C TRP A 147 -11.35 -1.12 -6.51
N CYS A 148 -12.52 -0.51 -6.31
CA CYS A 148 -13.74 -1.24 -5.96
C CYS A 148 -14.15 -2.26 -7.05
N ARG A 149 -14.04 -1.87 -8.33
CA ARG A 149 -14.34 -2.76 -9.47
C ARG A 149 -13.41 -3.97 -9.48
N SER A 150 -12.11 -3.76 -9.31
CA SER A 150 -11.12 -4.83 -9.29
C SER A 150 -11.38 -5.84 -8.17
N ARG A 151 -11.78 -5.37 -6.98
CA ARG A 151 -12.14 -6.24 -5.85
C ARG A 151 -13.38 -7.08 -6.16
N ARG A 152 -14.43 -6.48 -6.73
CA ARG A 152 -15.63 -7.22 -7.14
C ARG A 152 -15.32 -8.30 -8.17
N LEU A 153 -14.46 -8.00 -9.14
CA LEU A 153 -14.05 -8.97 -10.16
C LEU A 153 -13.19 -10.10 -9.59
N ALA A 154 -12.33 -9.81 -8.62
CA ALA A 154 -11.59 -10.85 -7.93
C ALA A 154 -12.50 -11.77 -7.12
N ASN A 155 -13.49 -11.21 -6.41
CA ASN A 155 -14.51 -12.00 -5.70
C ASN A 155 -15.33 -12.87 -6.67
N ALA A 156 -15.72 -12.30 -7.81
CA ALA A 156 -16.41 -13.03 -8.86
C ALA A 156 -15.58 -14.23 -9.38
N LEU A 157 -14.28 -14.03 -9.63
CA LEU A 157 -13.39 -15.12 -10.04
C LEU A 157 -13.30 -16.21 -8.97
N THR A 158 -13.20 -15.85 -7.70
CA THR A 158 -13.21 -16.82 -6.59
C THR A 158 -14.50 -17.64 -6.55
N GLN A 159 -15.65 -16.98 -6.73
CA GLN A 159 -16.97 -17.67 -6.79
C GLN A 159 -17.07 -18.61 -8.00
N ILE A 160 -16.61 -18.20 -9.18
CA ILE A 160 -16.58 -19.03 -10.40
C ILE A 160 -15.71 -20.27 -10.17
N ARG A 161 -14.54 -20.11 -9.57
CA ARG A 161 -13.64 -21.23 -9.22
C ARG A 161 -14.27 -22.20 -8.20
N ALA A 162 -15.07 -21.66 -7.28
CA ALA A 162 -15.85 -22.44 -6.33
C ALA A 162 -17.09 -23.16 -6.95
N GLY A 163 -17.32 -22.98 -8.25
CA GLY A 163 -18.41 -23.63 -8.99
C GLY A 163 -19.75 -22.89 -8.93
N ALA A 164 -19.79 -21.62 -8.51
CA ALA A 164 -21.00 -20.81 -8.56
C ALA A 164 -21.48 -20.60 -10.00
N THR A 165 -22.79 -20.53 -10.20
CA THR A 165 -23.33 -20.25 -11.51
C THR A 165 -23.04 -18.83 -11.97
N LEU A 166 -22.97 -18.60 -13.28
CA LEU A 166 -22.70 -17.27 -13.79
C LEU A 166 -23.78 -16.26 -13.38
N ASP A 167 -25.02 -16.70 -13.29
CA ASP A 167 -26.16 -15.90 -12.87
C ASP A 167 -25.96 -15.42 -11.43
N ASP A 168 -25.66 -16.35 -10.51
CA ASP A 168 -25.40 -16.02 -9.10
C ASP A 168 -24.24 -15.04 -8.97
N VAL A 169 -23.14 -15.28 -9.72
CA VAL A 169 -21.95 -14.43 -9.68
C VAL A 169 -22.25 -13.02 -10.18
N VAL A 170 -22.99 -12.88 -11.28
CA VAL A 170 -23.33 -11.56 -11.85
C VAL A 170 -24.13 -10.74 -10.86
N PHE A 171 -25.18 -11.32 -10.25
CA PHE A 171 -26.03 -10.63 -9.29
C PHE A 171 -25.33 -10.38 -7.96
N ALA A 172 -24.61 -11.36 -7.42
CA ALA A 172 -23.85 -11.21 -6.16
C ALA A 172 -22.76 -10.12 -6.23
N ASN A 173 -22.20 -9.90 -7.44
CA ASN A 173 -21.20 -8.85 -7.66
C ASN A 173 -21.79 -7.57 -8.28
N GLN A 174 -23.15 -7.45 -8.30
CA GLN A 174 -23.92 -6.25 -8.64
C GLN A 174 -23.66 -5.68 -10.02
N TYR A 175 -23.60 -6.57 -10.97
CA TYR A 175 -23.69 -6.20 -12.36
C TYR A 175 -25.15 -6.22 -12.81
N GLU A 176 -25.57 -5.16 -13.50
CA GLU A 176 -26.93 -4.99 -13.99
C GLU A 176 -27.22 -5.93 -15.18
N SER A 177 -26.17 -6.46 -15.82
CA SER A 177 -26.31 -7.36 -16.95
C SER A 177 -25.11 -8.30 -17.11
N HIS A 178 -25.38 -9.47 -17.69
CA HIS A 178 -24.36 -10.44 -18.06
C HIS A 178 -23.35 -9.89 -19.07
N SER A 179 -23.78 -9.07 -20.02
CA SER A 179 -22.90 -8.45 -21.02
C SER A 179 -21.91 -7.49 -20.37
N GLY A 180 -22.38 -6.60 -19.50
CA GLY A 180 -21.54 -5.67 -18.78
C GLY A 180 -20.56 -6.37 -17.84
N PHE A 181 -20.98 -7.46 -17.19
CA PHE A 181 -20.09 -8.29 -16.39
C PHE A 181 -19.01 -8.94 -17.24
N ARG A 182 -19.39 -9.64 -18.34
CA ARG A 182 -18.44 -10.33 -19.22
C ARG A 182 -17.42 -9.38 -19.83
N GLU A 183 -17.84 -8.19 -20.25
CA GLU A 183 -16.94 -7.18 -20.77
C GLU A 183 -15.93 -6.71 -19.70
N ALA A 184 -16.41 -6.33 -18.51
CA ALA A 184 -15.57 -5.89 -17.41
C ALA A 184 -14.58 -6.99 -16.96
N PHE A 185 -15.06 -8.23 -16.89
CA PHE A 185 -14.27 -9.39 -16.51
C PHE A 185 -13.18 -9.69 -17.56
N SER A 186 -13.56 -9.80 -18.83
CA SER A 186 -12.60 -10.07 -19.92
C SER A 186 -11.57 -8.98 -20.08
N LYS A 187 -11.94 -7.73 -19.83
CA LYS A 187 -11.00 -6.60 -19.82
C LYS A 187 -9.90 -6.73 -18.76
N VAL A 188 -10.23 -7.31 -17.60
CA VAL A 188 -9.27 -7.48 -16.48
C VAL A 188 -8.49 -8.78 -16.64
N PHE A 189 -9.16 -9.90 -16.91
CA PHE A 189 -8.53 -11.22 -16.90
C PHE A 189 -8.08 -11.71 -18.29
N GLY A 190 -8.40 -10.98 -19.35
CA GLY A 190 -8.03 -11.35 -20.72
C GLY A 190 -8.84 -12.51 -21.31
N VAL A 191 -9.70 -13.16 -20.52
CA VAL A 191 -10.52 -14.30 -20.89
C VAL A 191 -11.97 -14.13 -20.38
N PRO A 192 -12.97 -14.73 -21.04
CA PRO A 192 -14.34 -14.68 -20.56
C PRO A 192 -14.52 -15.52 -19.26
N PRO A 193 -15.53 -15.22 -18.44
CA PRO A 193 -15.76 -15.91 -17.16
C PRO A 193 -15.81 -17.44 -17.26
N GLY A 194 -16.43 -17.99 -18.30
CA GLY A 194 -16.53 -19.45 -18.51
C GLY A 194 -15.19 -20.15 -18.83
N GLN A 195 -14.13 -19.39 -19.12
CA GLN A 195 -12.79 -19.91 -19.40
C GLN A 195 -11.77 -19.53 -18.32
N SER A 196 -12.21 -18.93 -17.23
CA SER A 196 -11.34 -18.32 -16.22
C SER A 196 -10.94 -19.24 -15.05
N GLN A 197 -11.31 -20.51 -15.07
CA GLN A 197 -11.00 -21.46 -13.98
C GLN A 197 -9.50 -21.57 -13.71
N THR A 198 -8.66 -21.40 -14.72
CA THR A 198 -7.19 -21.44 -14.64
C THR A 198 -6.55 -20.04 -14.69
N SER A 199 -7.36 -18.97 -14.72
CA SER A 199 -6.83 -17.61 -14.80
C SER A 199 -6.22 -17.19 -13.46
N ASP A 200 -4.95 -16.84 -13.45
CA ASP A 200 -4.28 -16.35 -12.26
C ASP A 200 -4.32 -14.82 -12.18
N PHE A 201 -4.08 -14.30 -10.99
CA PHE A 201 -3.87 -12.89 -10.74
C PHE A 201 -2.85 -12.72 -9.61
N VAL A 202 -2.24 -11.55 -9.55
CA VAL A 202 -1.42 -11.15 -8.40
C VAL A 202 -2.31 -10.36 -7.45
N ALA A 203 -2.59 -10.92 -6.28
CA ALA A 203 -3.19 -10.18 -5.18
C ALA A 203 -2.16 -9.18 -4.65
N THR A 204 -2.55 -7.94 -4.41
CA THR A 204 -1.64 -6.92 -3.86
C THR A 204 -2.27 -6.19 -2.70
N GLN A 205 -1.46 -5.94 -1.67
CA GLN A 205 -1.82 -5.10 -0.53
C GLN A 205 -0.65 -4.18 -0.18
N ILE A 206 -0.98 -3.03 0.36
CA ILE A 206 0.01 -2.17 1.01
C ILE A 206 -0.13 -2.41 2.51
N LEU A 207 0.92 -2.96 3.12
CA LEU A 207 1.00 -3.22 4.54
C LEU A 207 1.79 -2.11 5.21
N GLU A 208 1.19 -1.50 6.22
CA GLU A 208 1.83 -0.47 6.99
C GLU A 208 2.74 -1.09 8.05
N THR A 209 3.99 -0.65 8.07
CA THR A 209 4.97 -1.11 9.07
C THR A 209 5.65 0.08 9.76
N PRO A 210 6.26 -0.12 10.92
CA PRO A 210 7.06 0.94 11.57
C PRO A 210 8.21 1.49 10.72
N LEU A 211 8.66 0.71 9.72
CA LEU A 211 9.75 1.10 8.81
C LEU A 211 9.24 1.72 7.51
N GLY A 212 7.92 1.71 7.27
CA GLY A 212 7.30 2.26 6.07
C GLY A 212 6.27 1.33 5.45
N ALA A 213 5.64 1.81 4.38
CA ALA A 213 4.68 1.05 3.63
C ALA A 213 5.36 -0.02 2.78
N LEU A 214 4.89 -1.27 2.88
CA LEU A 214 5.33 -2.39 2.06
C LEU A 214 4.25 -2.72 1.03
N LEU A 215 4.59 -2.66 -0.25
CA LEU A 215 3.80 -3.33 -1.27
C LEU A 215 4.09 -4.82 -1.19
N VAL A 216 3.06 -5.61 -0.96
CA VAL A 216 3.10 -7.07 -0.98
C VAL A 216 2.29 -7.58 -2.14
N GLY A 217 2.89 -8.45 -2.95
CA GLY A 217 2.23 -9.20 -4.02
C GLY A 217 2.22 -10.68 -3.70
N ALA A 218 1.11 -11.36 -3.97
CA ALA A 218 0.98 -12.80 -3.80
C ALA A 218 0.17 -13.43 -4.92
N VAL A 219 0.57 -14.63 -5.31
CA VAL A 219 -0.16 -15.54 -6.18
C VAL A 219 -0.66 -16.72 -5.35
N GLU A 220 -1.36 -17.68 -5.98
CA GLU A 220 -1.87 -18.88 -5.30
C GLU A 220 -0.77 -19.69 -4.59
N ARG A 221 0.45 -19.66 -5.11
CA ARG A 221 1.58 -20.44 -4.59
C ARG A 221 2.33 -19.78 -3.45
N GLY A 222 2.13 -18.50 -3.18
CA GLY A 222 2.84 -17.78 -2.14
C GLY A 222 3.07 -16.30 -2.44
N ILE A 223 3.84 -15.68 -1.57
CA ILE A 223 4.30 -14.30 -1.75
C ILE A 223 5.25 -14.23 -2.94
N CYS A 224 5.01 -13.33 -3.87
CA CYS A 224 5.78 -13.18 -5.09
C CYS A 224 6.51 -11.82 -5.20
N ALA A 225 6.12 -10.86 -4.36
CA ALA A 225 6.76 -9.54 -4.31
C ALA A 225 6.63 -8.95 -2.90
N ILE A 226 7.72 -8.39 -2.40
CA ILE A 226 7.74 -7.53 -1.22
C ILE A 226 8.69 -6.38 -1.55
N ALA A 227 8.21 -5.15 -1.44
CA ALA A 227 9.04 -3.97 -1.66
C ALA A 227 8.57 -2.81 -0.79
N TYR A 228 9.52 -2.06 -0.22
CA TYR A 228 9.18 -0.75 0.32
C TYR A 228 8.67 0.14 -0.82
N THR A 229 7.58 0.81 -0.58
CA THR A 229 6.94 1.63 -1.61
C THR A 229 6.66 3.03 -1.12
N ASP A 230 6.81 3.95 -2.04
CA ASP A 230 6.31 5.30 -1.94
C ASP A 230 5.53 5.64 -3.22
N LYS A 231 5.06 6.85 -3.30
CA LYS A 231 4.28 7.32 -4.46
C LYS A 231 5.03 7.18 -5.80
N GLN A 232 6.36 7.35 -5.81
CA GLN A 232 7.16 7.34 -7.04
C GLN A 232 7.51 5.93 -7.46
N MET A 233 7.74 5.04 -6.49
CA MET A 233 8.15 3.66 -6.73
C MET A 233 6.99 2.73 -7.07
N LEU A 234 5.76 3.05 -6.67
CA LEU A 234 4.60 2.17 -6.81
C LEU A 234 4.34 1.76 -8.26
N GLU A 235 4.36 2.69 -9.21
CA GLU A 235 4.19 2.41 -10.64
C GLU A 235 5.29 1.50 -11.17
N HIS A 236 6.53 1.71 -10.75
CA HIS A 236 7.66 0.87 -11.10
C HIS A 236 7.47 -0.56 -10.59
N HIS A 237 7.09 -0.73 -9.33
CA HIS A 237 6.81 -2.06 -8.76
C HIS A 237 5.69 -2.79 -9.49
N TYR A 238 4.59 -2.11 -9.80
CA TYR A 238 3.51 -2.69 -10.59
C TYR A 238 3.96 -3.07 -12.01
N ALA A 239 4.78 -2.24 -12.66
CA ALA A 239 5.34 -2.56 -13.97
C ALA A 239 6.22 -3.81 -13.91
N THR A 240 7.08 -3.92 -12.89
CA THR A 240 7.93 -5.08 -12.65
C THR A 240 7.10 -6.36 -12.42
N ILE A 241 6.07 -6.30 -11.58
CA ILE A 241 5.17 -7.44 -11.33
C ILE A 241 4.48 -7.87 -12.64
N ARG A 242 3.93 -6.92 -13.42
CA ARG A 242 3.29 -7.23 -14.71
C ARG A 242 4.25 -7.90 -15.68
N GLN A 243 5.48 -7.41 -15.76
CA GLN A 243 6.50 -7.96 -16.67
C GLN A 243 6.88 -9.40 -16.31
N HIS A 244 6.97 -9.73 -15.02
CA HIS A 244 7.40 -11.06 -14.58
C HIS A 244 6.27 -12.10 -14.61
N PHE A 245 5.06 -11.71 -14.25
CA PHE A 245 3.95 -12.66 -14.10
C PHE A 245 2.98 -12.65 -15.27
N GLY A 246 2.83 -11.53 -15.98
CA GLY A 246 1.83 -11.40 -17.05
C GLY A 246 0.38 -11.49 -16.57
N TYR A 247 0.15 -11.58 -15.26
CA TYR A 247 -1.16 -11.69 -14.64
C TYR A 247 -1.76 -10.32 -14.30
N PRO A 248 -3.10 -10.21 -14.25
CA PRO A 248 -3.75 -9.03 -13.69
C PRO A 248 -3.30 -8.80 -12.25
N ILE A 249 -3.10 -7.54 -11.89
CA ILE A 249 -2.82 -7.12 -10.51
C ILE A 249 -4.11 -6.61 -9.91
N LEU A 250 -4.52 -7.22 -8.78
CA LEU A 250 -5.77 -6.89 -8.10
C LEU A 250 -5.49 -6.47 -6.66
N PRO A 251 -6.08 -5.38 -6.18
CA PRO A 251 -5.91 -4.88 -4.81
C PRO A 251 -6.80 -5.68 -3.83
N VAL A 252 -6.50 -6.95 -3.70
CA VAL A 252 -7.20 -7.89 -2.82
C VAL A 252 -6.21 -8.60 -1.92
N THR A 253 -6.71 -9.22 -0.86
CA THR A 253 -5.89 -10.07 0.01
C THR A 253 -6.05 -11.55 -0.35
N ASN A 254 -5.12 -12.37 0.09
CA ASN A 254 -5.23 -13.82 0.14
C ASN A 254 -4.58 -14.33 1.43
N HIS A 255 -4.67 -15.61 1.71
CA HIS A 255 -4.16 -16.19 2.95
C HIS A 255 -2.66 -15.97 3.16
N HIS A 256 -1.86 -15.90 2.09
CA HIS A 256 -0.43 -15.62 2.20
C HIS A 256 -0.15 -14.19 2.66
N ILE A 257 -0.89 -13.20 2.13
CA ILE A 257 -0.76 -11.81 2.57
C ILE A 257 -1.25 -11.63 4.00
N GLU A 258 -2.33 -12.31 4.39
CA GLU A 258 -2.85 -12.27 5.76
C GLU A 258 -1.85 -12.89 6.75
N HIS A 259 -1.30 -14.04 6.41
CA HIS A 259 -0.27 -14.68 7.22
C HIS A 259 0.96 -13.77 7.40
N LEU A 260 1.47 -13.21 6.29
CA LEU A 260 2.61 -12.27 6.35
C LEU A 260 2.28 -11.03 7.20
N ARG A 261 1.06 -10.51 7.13
CA ARG A 261 0.63 -9.38 7.96
C ARG A 261 0.73 -9.70 9.45
N ASP A 262 0.26 -10.89 9.85
CA ASP A 262 0.30 -11.35 11.23
C ASP A 262 1.75 -11.59 11.70
N GLU A 263 2.59 -12.17 10.84
CA GLU A 263 4.01 -12.37 11.14
C GLU A 263 4.75 -11.04 11.29
N LEU A 264 4.54 -10.08 10.39
CA LEU A 264 5.09 -8.73 10.49
C LEU A 264 4.65 -8.02 11.78
N ALA A 265 3.37 -8.13 12.14
CA ALA A 265 2.87 -7.56 13.39
C ALA A 265 3.57 -8.17 14.62
N ARG A 266 3.79 -9.48 14.63
CA ARG A 266 4.51 -10.18 15.71
C ARG A 266 6.00 -9.83 15.71
N TYR A 267 6.62 -9.73 14.55
CA TYR A 267 8.03 -9.34 14.40
C TYR A 267 8.26 -7.93 14.96
N PHE A 268 7.47 -6.95 14.56
CA PHE A 268 7.60 -5.58 15.06
C PHE A 268 7.22 -5.43 16.55
N ALA A 269 6.44 -6.36 17.08
CA ALA A 269 6.17 -6.45 18.52
C ALA A 269 7.28 -7.18 19.30
N GLY A 270 8.38 -7.62 18.65
CA GLY A 270 9.46 -8.39 19.27
C GLY A 270 9.09 -9.81 19.68
N LYS A 271 8.00 -10.35 19.13
CA LYS A 271 7.49 -11.70 19.45
C LYS A 271 7.86 -12.77 18.41
N LEU A 272 8.47 -12.35 17.32
CA LEU A 272 8.94 -13.21 16.23
C LEU A 272 10.34 -12.76 15.83
N THR A 273 11.27 -13.69 15.64
CA THR A 273 12.66 -13.41 15.23
C THR A 273 13.00 -13.97 13.85
N GLU A 274 12.21 -14.93 13.37
CA GLU A 274 12.35 -15.57 12.06
C GLU A 274 10.98 -15.67 11.37
N PHE A 275 10.94 -15.60 10.04
CA PHE A 275 9.74 -15.68 9.20
C PHE A 275 9.60 -17.08 8.60
#